data_3a941fe4f1df4ab15f8b097b0bde5b46
#
_entry.id   3a941fe4f1df4ab15f8b097b0bde5b46
#
_cell.length_a   1.000
_cell.length_b   1.000
_cell.length_c   1.000
_cell.angle_alpha   90.00
_cell.angle_beta   90.00
_cell.angle_gamma   90.00
#
_symmetry.space_group_name_H-M   'P 1'
#
loop_
_entity.id
_entity.type
_entity.pdbx_description
1 polymer ?
#
loop_
_entity_poly.entity_id
_entity_poly.type
_entity_poly.pdbx_seq_one_letter_code
_entity_poly.pdbx_strand_id
1 'polypeptide(L)'
;AALAMASLVACKPATEEAKTDTYVPAFEIQDCDVELDGIRFTKMINDADKQVNQTDSVIRFVAPEGTDLFIDPNEGKLTKSTAKILLTEIDNTKPFTFQGRLKPGFTPDGIYNAANLMVVANDTLWQKICFEQDERGKHRVVTVRTVGTSDDNDHEVIEQDNIYYKISSDTHTIASYYSLDGNEWQMVRLYKNDYPQKLYLGICSQAPIKGECMSEFSELKLSTNNVGDFRLGD
;
A
#
# COMPACT_ATOMS: atom_id res chain seq x y z
N ALA A 1 10.02 -61.52 -53.22
CA ALA A 1 10.43 -60.20 -52.71
C ALA A 1 9.18 -59.32 -52.65
N ALA A 2 8.68 -59.05 -51.40
CA ALA A 2 7.57 -58.10 -51.18
C ALA A 2 8.16 -56.84 -50.54
N LEU A 3 7.99 -55.73 -51.27
CA LEU A 3 8.35 -54.38 -50.75
C LEU A 3 7.20 -53.89 -49.86
N ALA A 4 7.46 -53.62 -48.60
CA ALA A 4 6.56 -52.93 -47.70
C ALA A 4 6.80 -51.42 -47.82
N MET A 5 5.83 -50.65 -48.30
CA MET A 5 5.83 -49.19 -48.20
C MET A 5 5.37 -48.75 -46.83
N ALA A 6 6.24 -48.08 -46.06
CA ALA A 6 5.87 -47.43 -44.84
C ALA A 6 5.40 -45.99 -45.16
N SER A 7 4.14 -45.71 -44.87
CA SER A 7 3.57 -44.36 -44.97
C SER A 7 3.91 -43.55 -43.72
N LEU A 8 4.73 -42.51 -43.85
CA LEU A 8 4.99 -41.50 -42.82
C LEU A 8 3.77 -40.58 -42.71
N VAL A 9 3.06 -40.68 -41.60
CA VAL A 9 2.05 -39.69 -41.18
C VAL A 9 2.76 -38.54 -40.50
N ALA A 10 2.84 -37.40 -41.20
CA ALA A 10 3.36 -36.17 -40.61
C ALA A 10 2.29 -35.55 -39.68
N CYS A 11 2.50 -35.63 -38.36
CA CYS A 11 1.73 -34.83 -37.43
C CYS A 11 2.10 -33.34 -37.58
N LYS A 12 1.13 -32.52 -37.98
CA LYS A 12 1.24 -31.07 -37.89
C LYS A 12 1.23 -30.68 -36.39
N PRO A 13 2.16 -29.83 -35.92
CA PRO A 13 2.05 -29.28 -34.57
C PRO A 13 0.81 -28.37 -34.49
N ALA A 14 -0.03 -28.63 -33.52
CA ALA A 14 -1.11 -27.72 -33.17
C ALA A 14 -0.48 -26.39 -32.72
N THR A 15 -0.78 -25.33 -33.44
CA THR A 15 -0.48 -23.96 -32.95
C THR A 15 -1.43 -23.68 -31.80
N GLU A 16 -0.93 -23.73 -30.57
CA GLU A 16 -1.59 -23.12 -29.43
C GLU A 16 -1.72 -21.62 -29.71
N GLU A 17 -2.93 -21.16 -29.99
CA GLU A 17 -3.24 -19.73 -29.93
C GLU A 17 -2.99 -19.27 -28.48
N ALA A 18 -1.96 -18.44 -28.31
CA ALA A 18 -1.72 -17.76 -27.04
C ALA A 18 -2.98 -16.94 -26.71
N LYS A 19 -3.74 -17.39 -25.71
CA LYS A 19 -4.78 -16.55 -25.10
C LYS A 19 -4.08 -15.31 -24.56
N THR A 20 -4.27 -14.18 -25.22
CA THR A 20 -3.96 -12.89 -24.63
C THR A 20 -5.00 -12.66 -23.54
N ASP A 21 -4.69 -13.09 -22.31
CA ASP A 21 -5.44 -12.66 -21.15
C ASP A 21 -5.30 -11.14 -21.07
N THR A 22 -6.37 -10.45 -21.42
CA THR A 22 -6.45 -8.99 -21.26
C THR A 22 -6.46 -8.73 -19.77
N TYR A 23 -5.34 -8.21 -19.25
CA TYR A 23 -5.23 -7.78 -17.86
C TYR A 23 -6.30 -6.73 -17.56
N VAL A 24 -7.12 -7.00 -16.54
CA VAL A 24 -8.13 -6.07 -16.03
C VAL A 24 -7.63 -5.55 -14.68
N PRO A 25 -7.35 -4.24 -14.54
CA PRO A 25 -6.91 -3.68 -13.27
C PRO A 25 -7.90 -3.99 -12.12
N ALA A 26 -7.37 -4.37 -10.97
CA ALA A 26 -8.18 -4.68 -9.79
C ALA A 26 -8.81 -3.42 -9.17
N PHE A 27 -8.26 -2.25 -9.44
CA PHE A 27 -8.82 -0.95 -9.12
C PHE A 27 -8.40 0.10 -10.16
N GLU A 28 -9.14 1.20 -10.20
CA GLU A 28 -8.82 2.36 -11.01
C GLU A 28 -8.43 3.55 -10.12
N ILE A 29 -7.43 4.33 -10.55
CA ILE A 29 -7.08 5.60 -9.93
C ILE A 29 -7.95 6.69 -10.54
N GLN A 30 -8.84 7.25 -9.74
CA GLN A 30 -9.82 8.26 -10.10
C GLN A 30 -9.35 9.66 -9.70
N ASP A 31 -9.91 10.68 -10.33
CA ASP A 31 -9.66 12.08 -9.94
C ASP A 31 -10.45 12.44 -8.69
N CYS A 32 -9.85 13.24 -7.81
CA CYS A 32 -10.52 13.93 -6.71
C CYS A 32 -9.88 15.31 -6.49
N ASP A 33 -10.44 16.09 -5.59
CA ASP A 33 -9.88 17.37 -5.15
C ASP A 33 -10.15 17.55 -3.66
N VAL A 34 -9.24 17.01 -2.85
CA VAL A 34 -9.33 17.03 -1.39
C VAL A 34 -8.05 17.64 -0.83
N GLU A 35 -8.17 18.69 -0.05
CA GLU A 35 -7.03 19.30 0.66
C GLU A 35 -7.14 19.00 2.14
N LEU A 36 -6.12 18.33 2.69
CA LEU A 36 -6.06 17.89 4.07
C LEU A 36 -4.66 18.17 4.63
N ASP A 37 -4.59 18.87 5.75
CA ASP A 37 -3.35 19.20 6.46
C ASP A 37 -2.28 19.86 5.55
N GLY A 38 -2.72 20.70 4.59
CA GLY A 38 -1.87 21.37 3.62
C GLY A 38 -1.36 20.49 2.47
N ILE A 39 -1.80 19.24 2.38
CA ILE A 39 -1.53 18.35 1.26
C ILE A 39 -2.77 18.22 0.38
N ARG A 40 -2.61 18.47 -0.92
CA ARG A 40 -3.67 18.30 -1.89
C ARG A 40 -3.63 16.89 -2.48
N PHE A 41 -4.65 16.11 -2.17
CA PHE A 41 -4.90 14.80 -2.76
C PHE A 41 -5.72 14.99 -4.04
N THR A 42 -5.12 14.66 -5.17
CA THR A 42 -5.71 14.86 -6.51
C THR A 42 -6.22 13.57 -7.13
N LYS A 43 -5.95 12.46 -6.49
CA LYS A 43 -6.34 11.12 -6.93
C LYS A 43 -6.90 10.31 -5.77
N MET A 44 -7.73 9.33 -6.10
CA MET A 44 -8.30 8.40 -5.12
C MET A 44 -8.54 7.01 -5.71
N ILE A 45 -8.78 6.06 -4.84
CA ILE A 45 -9.23 4.70 -5.16
C ILE A 45 -10.50 4.43 -4.37
N ASN A 46 -11.50 3.84 -5.03
CA ASN A 46 -12.76 3.38 -4.43
C ASN A 46 -13.55 4.48 -3.68
N ASP A 47 -13.74 5.66 -4.28
CA ASP A 47 -14.50 6.78 -3.68
C ASP A 47 -14.00 7.19 -2.27
N ALA A 48 -12.71 7.26 -2.07
CA ALA A 48 -12.11 7.55 -0.77
C ALA A 48 -12.48 8.94 -0.23
N ASP A 49 -12.73 9.91 -1.09
CA ASP A 49 -13.14 11.28 -0.76
C ASP A 49 -14.44 11.34 0.07
N LYS A 50 -15.31 10.33 -0.10
CA LYS A 50 -16.58 10.22 0.66
C LYS A 50 -16.39 9.70 2.10
N GLN A 51 -15.19 9.24 2.45
CA GLN A 51 -14.89 8.58 3.72
C GLN A 51 -14.00 9.42 4.63
N VAL A 52 -13.63 10.62 4.19
CA VAL A 52 -12.74 11.51 4.94
C VAL A 52 -13.42 12.81 5.31
N ASN A 53 -13.06 13.32 6.47
CA ASN A 53 -13.31 14.71 6.86
C ASN A 53 -12.14 15.23 7.68
N GLN A 54 -11.98 16.54 7.71
CA GLN A 54 -11.01 17.21 8.57
C GLN A 54 -11.74 18.10 9.54
N THR A 55 -11.34 18.03 10.80
CA THR A 55 -11.77 18.95 11.85
C THR A 55 -10.50 19.46 12.54
N ASP A 56 -10.30 20.75 12.53
CA ASP A 56 -9.06 21.38 12.98
C ASP A 56 -7.84 20.83 12.21
N SER A 57 -6.87 20.23 12.91
CA SER A 57 -5.67 19.62 12.35
C SER A 57 -5.73 18.08 12.28
N VAL A 58 -6.92 17.48 12.46
CA VAL A 58 -7.10 16.02 12.46
C VAL A 58 -7.97 15.59 11.28
N ILE A 59 -7.43 14.68 10.49
CA ILE A 59 -8.14 14.01 9.40
C ILE A 59 -8.73 12.73 9.96
N ARG A 60 -10.05 12.55 9.83
CA ARG A 60 -10.73 11.30 10.14
C ARG A 60 -11.04 10.56 8.85
N PHE A 61 -10.60 9.33 8.77
CA PHE A 61 -10.79 8.45 7.63
C PHE A 61 -11.49 7.17 8.10
N VAL A 62 -12.72 6.95 7.62
CA VAL A 62 -13.52 5.78 7.99
C VAL A 62 -13.37 4.69 6.96
N ALA A 63 -12.94 3.51 7.38
CA ALA A 63 -12.92 2.29 6.57
C ALA A 63 -14.06 1.37 6.98
N PRO A 64 -15.06 1.15 6.11
CA PRO A 64 -16.09 0.14 6.34
C PRO A 64 -15.52 -1.28 6.40
N GLU A 65 -16.22 -2.20 7.06
CA GLU A 65 -15.90 -3.62 7.06
C GLU A 65 -15.69 -4.17 5.64
N GLY A 66 -14.71 -5.05 5.48
CA GLY A 66 -14.35 -5.68 4.21
C GLY A 66 -13.39 -4.87 3.35
N THR A 67 -12.91 -3.71 3.83
CA THR A 67 -11.96 -2.87 3.09
C THR A 67 -10.52 -3.29 3.32
N ASP A 68 -9.80 -3.63 2.26
CA ASP A 68 -8.40 -4.01 2.27
C ASP A 68 -7.75 -3.85 0.89
N LEU A 69 -6.43 -3.80 0.89
CA LEU A 69 -5.59 -3.96 -0.30
C LEU A 69 -4.53 -5.01 -0.03
N PHE A 70 -4.69 -6.18 -0.65
CA PHE A 70 -3.79 -7.33 -0.50
C PHE A 70 -3.89 -8.24 -1.72
N ILE A 71 -2.76 -8.75 -2.22
CA ILE A 71 -2.72 -9.75 -3.29
C ILE A 71 -2.08 -11.01 -2.70
N ASP A 72 -2.92 -11.96 -2.32
CA ASP A 72 -2.52 -13.19 -1.65
C ASP A 72 -1.52 -14.00 -2.50
N PRO A 73 -0.31 -14.27 -1.99
CA PRO A 73 0.66 -15.13 -2.67
C PRO A 73 0.29 -16.62 -2.66
N ASN A 74 -0.72 -17.00 -1.84
CA ASN A 74 -1.16 -18.37 -1.64
C ASN A 74 -2.54 -18.61 -2.25
N GLU A 75 -2.60 -19.05 -3.50
CA GLU A 75 -3.83 -19.36 -4.24
C GLU A 75 -4.82 -18.19 -4.45
N GLY A 76 -4.48 -16.98 -4.07
CA GLY A 76 -5.29 -15.77 -4.28
C GLY A 76 -6.56 -15.65 -3.45
N LYS A 77 -6.80 -16.54 -2.47
CA LYS A 77 -8.06 -16.63 -1.70
C LYS A 77 -8.34 -15.41 -0.83
N LEU A 78 -7.29 -14.76 -0.35
CA LEU A 78 -7.40 -13.56 0.50
C LEU A 78 -7.19 -12.26 -0.28
N THR A 79 -7.11 -12.33 -1.61
CA THR A 79 -6.92 -11.15 -2.45
C THR A 79 -8.10 -10.19 -2.32
N LYS A 80 -7.80 -8.92 -2.01
CA LYS A 80 -8.76 -7.81 -1.91
C LYS A 80 -8.21 -6.55 -2.55
N SER A 81 -9.09 -5.76 -3.18
CA SER A 81 -8.80 -4.46 -3.78
C SER A 81 -9.87 -3.41 -3.41
N THR A 82 -10.41 -3.53 -2.20
CA THR A 82 -11.54 -2.73 -1.72
C THR A 82 -11.14 -1.55 -0.85
N ALA A 83 -9.84 -1.39 -0.55
CA ALA A 83 -9.33 -0.28 0.23
C ALA A 83 -9.69 1.06 -0.41
N LYS A 84 -10.03 2.02 0.43
CA LYS A 84 -10.29 3.41 0.04
C LYS A 84 -9.03 4.21 0.32
N ILE A 85 -8.45 4.82 -0.71
CA ILE A 85 -7.13 5.43 -0.62
C ILE A 85 -7.19 6.84 -1.21
N LEU A 86 -6.74 7.85 -0.48
CA LEU A 86 -6.46 9.18 -1.00
C LEU A 86 -5.00 9.27 -1.43
N LEU A 87 -4.75 9.83 -2.60
CA LEU A 87 -3.47 9.84 -3.26
C LEU A 87 -3.07 11.25 -3.72
N THR A 88 -1.80 11.59 -3.54
CA THR A 88 -1.16 12.75 -4.17
C THR A 88 -0.12 12.28 -5.18
N GLU A 89 -0.12 12.87 -6.37
CA GLU A 89 0.82 12.52 -7.44
C GLU A 89 2.17 13.18 -7.20
N ILE A 90 3.26 12.44 -7.38
CA ILE A 90 4.63 12.92 -7.32
C ILE A 90 5.44 12.51 -8.55
N ASP A 91 6.51 13.27 -8.83
CA ASP A 91 7.55 12.91 -9.81
C ASP A 91 8.65 12.12 -9.10
N ASN A 92 8.65 10.79 -9.27
CA ASN A 92 9.61 9.86 -8.66
C ASN A 92 11.05 10.00 -9.20
N THR A 93 11.30 10.89 -10.16
CA THR A 93 12.67 11.27 -10.57
C THR A 93 13.29 12.30 -9.62
N LYS A 94 12.54 12.73 -8.61
CA LYS A 94 12.98 13.63 -7.55
C LYS A 94 12.91 12.95 -6.20
N PRO A 95 13.79 13.30 -5.25
CA PRO A 95 13.68 12.78 -3.90
C PRO A 95 12.40 13.25 -3.22
N PHE A 96 11.95 12.47 -2.24
CA PHE A 96 10.79 12.84 -1.42
C PHE A 96 10.89 12.28 0.00
N THR A 97 10.17 12.92 0.92
CA THR A 97 9.82 12.36 2.22
C THR A 97 8.35 12.65 2.50
N PHE A 98 7.59 11.61 2.78
CA PHE A 98 6.20 11.67 3.19
C PHE A 98 6.06 11.08 4.59
N GLN A 99 5.49 11.84 5.53
CA GLN A 99 5.35 11.41 6.92
C GLN A 99 4.07 11.91 7.54
N GLY A 100 3.66 11.28 8.64
CA GLY A 100 2.51 11.70 9.42
C GLY A 100 2.35 10.89 10.70
N ARG A 101 1.50 11.38 11.58
CA ARG A 101 1.05 10.70 12.79
C ARG A 101 -0.26 10.00 12.51
N LEU A 102 -0.33 8.72 12.87
CA LEU A 102 -1.46 7.83 12.61
C LEU A 102 -2.01 7.28 13.93
N LYS A 103 -3.35 7.27 14.04
CA LYS A 103 -4.05 6.69 15.19
C LYS A 103 -5.27 5.91 14.67
N PRO A 104 -5.13 4.60 14.47
CA PRO A 104 -6.27 3.74 14.09
C PRO A 104 -7.28 3.64 15.23
N GLY A 105 -8.55 3.56 14.88
CA GLY A 105 -9.63 3.24 15.81
C GLY A 105 -9.70 1.73 16.05
N PHE A 106 -8.77 1.19 16.81
CA PHE A 106 -8.76 -0.23 17.17
C PHE A 106 -9.98 -0.60 18.00
N THR A 107 -10.53 -1.78 17.73
CA THR A 107 -11.69 -2.33 18.46
C THR A 107 -11.35 -3.73 18.99
N PRO A 108 -12.02 -4.19 20.07
CA PRO A 108 -11.72 -5.51 20.65
C PRO A 108 -11.85 -6.69 19.67
N ASP A 109 -12.69 -6.54 18.68
CA ASP A 109 -12.96 -7.59 17.67
C ASP A 109 -12.32 -7.28 16.31
N GLY A 110 -11.63 -6.15 16.16
CA GLY A 110 -10.93 -5.79 14.92
C GLY A 110 -9.82 -6.78 14.62
N ILE A 111 -9.69 -7.17 13.35
CA ILE A 111 -8.60 -8.02 12.87
C ILE A 111 -8.06 -7.36 11.60
N TYR A 112 -6.78 -7.01 11.60
CA TYR A 112 -6.07 -6.29 10.54
C TYR A 112 -6.59 -4.87 10.28
N ASN A 113 -7.37 -4.31 11.25
CA ASN A 113 -7.76 -2.91 11.21
C ASN A 113 -6.51 -2.03 11.33
N ALA A 114 -6.38 -1.04 10.46
CA ALA A 114 -5.15 -0.25 10.40
C ALA A 114 -5.33 1.15 9.81
N ALA A 115 -4.38 2.02 10.15
CA ALA A 115 -4.07 3.25 9.43
C ALA A 115 -2.74 3.09 8.69
N ASN A 116 -2.69 3.56 7.45
CA ASN A 116 -1.57 3.30 6.55
C ASN A 116 -1.06 4.56 5.85
N LEU A 117 0.27 4.64 5.64
CA LEU A 117 0.85 5.43 4.56
C LEU A 117 1.12 4.52 3.36
N MET A 118 0.91 5.05 2.16
CA MET A 118 0.94 4.30 0.90
C MET A 118 1.95 4.87 -0.08
N VAL A 119 2.57 3.97 -0.86
CA VAL A 119 3.24 4.25 -2.13
C VAL A 119 2.55 3.41 -3.19
N VAL A 120 2.00 4.03 -4.24
CA VAL A 120 1.19 3.33 -5.25
C VAL A 120 1.63 3.73 -6.64
N ALA A 121 1.97 2.75 -7.48
CA ALA A 121 2.17 2.94 -8.91
C ALA A 121 0.95 2.47 -9.72
N ASN A 122 0.48 1.27 -9.43
CA ASN A 122 -0.71 0.65 -10.01
C ASN A 122 -1.22 -0.46 -9.07
N ASP A 123 -2.19 -1.22 -9.50
CA ASP A 123 -2.87 -2.26 -8.69
C ASP A 123 -2.02 -3.50 -8.39
N THR A 124 -0.86 -3.68 -9.03
CA THR A 124 0.09 -4.78 -8.77
C THR A 124 1.46 -4.33 -8.30
N LEU A 125 1.67 -3.02 -8.17
CA LEU A 125 2.93 -2.43 -7.74
C LEU A 125 2.69 -1.29 -6.74
N TRP A 126 2.78 -1.63 -5.44
CA TRP A 126 2.52 -0.69 -4.35
C TRP A 126 3.18 -1.17 -3.04
N GLN A 127 3.21 -0.28 -2.05
CA GLN A 127 3.58 -0.59 -0.66
C GLN A 127 2.66 0.14 0.29
N LYS A 128 2.32 -0.49 1.41
CA LYS A 128 1.75 0.15 2.59
C LYS A 128 2.65 -0.07 3.80
N ILE A 129 2.72 0.92 4.70
CA ILE A 129 3.19 0.76 6.07
C ILE A 129 2.01 1.02 6.99
N CYS A 130 1.70 0.05 7.83
CA CYS A 130 0.47 -0.05 8.59
C CYS A 130 0.75 0.00 10.08
N PHE A 131 -0.04 0.79 10.80
CA PHE A 131 -0.22 0.56 12.23
C PHE A 131 -1.48 -0.28 12.39
N GLU A 132 -1.32 -1.54 12.72
CA GLU A 132 -2.31 -2.58 12.53
C GLU A 132 -2.55 -3.39 13.79
N GLN A 133 -3.80 -3.78 14.01
CA GLN A 133 -4.19 -4.76 15.02
C GLN A 133 -4.12 -6.16 14.42
N ASP A 134 -3.21 -7.01 14.95
CA ASP A 134 -3.04 -8.38 14.50
C ASP A 134 -4.19 -9.30 14.94
N GLU A 135 -4.16 -10.56 14.48
CA GLU A 135 -5.17 -11.58 14.81
C GLU A 135 -5.20 -11.98 16.30
N ARG A 136 -4.23 -11.52 17.10
CA ARG A 136 -4.14 -11.71 18.56
C ARG A 136 -4.52 -10.46 19.34
N GLY A 137 -4.98 -9.40 18.64
CA GLY A 137 -5.32 -8.11 19.22
C GLY A 137 -4.12 -7.27 19.64
N LYS A 138 -2.91 -7.56 19.11
CA LYS A 138 -1.72 -6.75 19.33
C LYS A 138 -1.60 -5.67 18.26
N HIS A 139 -1.21 -4.48 18.65
CA HIS A 139 -0.95 -3.39 17.71
C HIS A 139 0.48 -3.52 17.20
N ARG A 140 0.65 -3.58 15.89
CA ARG A 140 1.94 -3.81 15.23
C ARG A 140 2.29 -2.77 14.19
N VAL A 141 3.58 -2.59 14.00
CA VAL A 141 4.11 -2.07 12.74
C VAL A 141 4.09 -3.22 11.73
N VAL A 142 3.42 -3.02 10.61
CA VAL A 142 3.34 -3.99 9.52
C VAL A 142 3.73 -3.31 8.23
N THR A 143 4.42 -4.00 7.34
CA THR A 143 4.64 -3.53 5.97
C THR A 143 4.23 -4.58 4.96
N VAL A 144 3.49 -4.16 3.95
CA VAL A 144 3.16 -4.99 2.80
C VAL A 144 3.73 -4.34 1.55
N ARG A 145 4.65 -5.02 0.88
CA ARG A 145 5.15 -4.61 -0.43
C ARG A 145 4.63 -5.56 -1.50
N THR A 146 3.98 -5.02 -2.51
CA THR A 146 3.41 -5.80 -3.59
C THR A 146 4.19 -5.55 -4.88
N VAL A 147 4.64 -6.64 -5.49
CA VAL A 147 5.20 -6.73 -6.83
C VAL A 147 4.57 -7.95 -7.49
N GLY A 148 3.41 -7.77 -8.11
CA GLY A 148 2.57 -8.87 -8.57
C GLY A 148 1.80 -9.54 -7.44
N THR A 149 2.46 -9.99 -6.37
CA THR A 149 1.87 -10.52 -5.14
C THR A 149 2.41 -9.78 -3.92
N SER A 150 1.68 -9.84 -2.82
CA SER A 150 2.03 -9.18 -1.57
C SER A 150 3.11 -9.95 -0.80
N ASP A 151 4.11 -9.22 -0.34
CA ASP A 151 5.17 -9.64 0.58
C ASP A 151 4.89 -8.94 1.91
N ASP A 152 4.34 -9.69 2.84
CA ASP A 152 3.86 -9.20 4.14
C ASP A 152 4.91 -9.42 5.22
N ASN A 153 5.03 -8.46 6.14
CA ASN A 153 6.02 -8.49 7.20
C ASN A 153 5.48 -7.86 8.48
N ASP A 154 5.23 -8.69 9.48
CA ASP A 154 4.99 -8.27 10.85
C ASP A 154 6.27 -7.80 11.53
N HIS A 155 6.21 -6.62 12.11
CA HIS A 155 7.30 -6.01 12.85
C HIS A 155 6.96 -5.90 14.35
N GLU A 156 7.47 -4.92 15.04
CA GLU A 156 7.34 -4.77 16.49
C GLU A 156 5.89 -4.55 16.95
N VAL A 157 5.61 -5.05 18.15
CA VAL A 157 4.40 -4.71 18.91
C VAL A 157 4.59 -3.36 19.57
N ILE A 158 3.60 -2.49 19.42
CA ILE A 158 3.58 -1.12 19.94
C ILE A 158 2.49 -1.01 21.00
N GLU A 159 2.86 -0.56 22.20
CA GLU A 159 1.94 -0.47 23.34
C GLU A 159 1.04 0.80 23.31
N GLN A 160 1.45 1.84 22.56
CA GLN A 160 0.65 3.07 22.43
C GLN A 160 -0.40 2.97 21.31
N ASP A 161 -1.36 3.88 21.30
CA ASP A 161 -2.49 3.88 20.35
C ASP A 161 -2.24 4.68 19.09
N ASN A 162 -1.06 5.26 18.95
CA ASN A 162 -0.68 6.09 17.81
C ASN A 162 0.81 5.92 17.50
N ILE A 163 1.20 6.27 16.28
CA ILE A 163 2.57 6.12 15.80
C ILE A 163 2.86 7.19 14.74
N TYR A 164 4.12 7.53 14.57
CA TYR A 164 4.58 8.31 13.42
C TYR A 164 5.16 7.38 12.37
N TYR A 165 4.80 7.61 11.10
CA TYR A 165 5.38 6.92 9.97
C TYR A 165 6.06 7.91 9.02
N LYS A 166 7.11 7.42 8.37
CA LYS A 166 7.86 8.14 7.34
C LYS A 166 8.22 7.20 6.20
N ILE A 167 8.05 7.67 4.98
CA ILE A 167 8.54 7.02 3.76
C ILE A 167 9.43 8.03 3.06
N SER A 168 10.66 7.65 2.71
CA SER A 168 11.62 8.54 2.05
C SER A 168 12.29 7.86 0.87
N SER A 169 12.61 8.62 -0.16
CA SER A 169 13.35 8.17 -1.35
C SER A 169 14.34 9.20 -1.84
N ASP A 170 15.54 8.75 -2.20
CA ASP A 170 16.59 9.50 -2.91
C ASP A 170 16.55 9.30 -4.43
N THR A 171 15.46 8.75 -4.96
CA THR A 171 15.23 8.28 -6.34
C THR A 171 15.75 6.87 -6.66
N HIS A 172 16.74 6.36 -5.93
CA HIS A 172 17.31 5.02 -6.11
C HIS A 172 16.85 4.03 -5.06
N THR A 173 16.57 4.53 -3.86
CA THR A 173 16.19 3.75 -2.68
C THR A 173 14.88 4.27 -2.11
N ILE A 174 14.04 3.37 -1.63
CA ILE A 174 12.90 3.72 -0.75
C ILE A 174 13.14 3.08 0.60
N ALA A 175 12.92 3.84 1.67
CA ALA A 175 12.90 3.34 3.02
C ALA A 175 11.64 3.79 3.76
N SER A 176 11.19 2.93 4.66
CA SER A 176 10.05 3.19 5.55
C SER A 176 10.50 3.08 6.99
N TYR A 177 9.97 3.97 7.81
CA TYR A 177 10.34 4.10 9.22
C TYR A 177 9.10 4.28 10.07
N TYR A 178 9.22 3.89 11.35
CA TYR A 178 8.31 4.34 12.40
C TYR A 178 9.06 5.10 13.48
N SER A 179 8.30 5.88 14.26
CA SER A 179 8.77 6.55 15.47
C SER A 179 7.64 6.59 16.50
N LEU A 180 8.00 6.49 17.77
CA LEU A 180 7.04 6.59 18.89
C LEU A 180 6.80 8.03 19.33
N ASP A 181 7.73 8.93 19.01
CA ASP A 181 7.73 10.32 19.48
C ASP A 181 7.88 11.36 18.34
N GLY A 182 8.05 10.89 17.09
CA GLY A 182 8.28 11.73 15.92
C GLY A 182 9.71 12.24 15.75
N ASN A 183 10.65 11.86 16.63
CA ASN A 183 12.04 12.30 16.65
C ASN A 183 13.03 11.18 16.37
N GLU A 184 12.97 10.09 17.13
CA GLU A 184 13.81 8.91 16.90
C GLU A 184 13.12 7.96 15.95
N TRP A 185 13.81 7.62 14.84
CA TRP A 185 13.24 6.80 13.78
C TRP A 185 13.86 5.41 13.76
N GLN A 186 13.02 4.40 13.58
CA GLN A 186 13.40 3.01 13.41
C GLN A 186 13.09 2.58 11.98
N MET A 187 14.12 2.09 11.26
CA MET A 187 13.93 1.60 9.89
C MET A 187 13.17 0.27 9.91
N VAL A 188 12.08 0.19 9.14
CA VAL A 188 11.27 -1.02 8.98
C VAL A 188 11.62 -1.75 7.70
N ARG A 189 11.74 -1.02 6.59
CA ARG A 189 12.03 -1.60 5.28
C ARG A 189 12.91 -0.67 4.46
N LEU A 190 13.84 -1.25 3.71
CA LEU A 190 14.68 -0.55 2.75
C LEU A 190 14.82 -1.42 1.50
N TYR A 191 14.53 -0.84 0.33
CA TYR A 191 14.60 -1.55 -0.94
C TYR A 191 14.89 -0.60 -2.10
N LYS A 192 15.26 -1.17 -3.26
CA LYS A 192 15.52 -0.43 -4.47
C LYS A 192 14.23 0.22 -4.99
N ASN A 193 14.31 1.48 -5.40
CA ASN A 193 13.22 2.19 -6.05
C ASN A 193 13.12 1.78 -7.52
N ASP A 194 12.27 0.80 -7.80
CA ASP A 194 11.95 0.32 -9.15
C ASP A 194 10.55 0.82 -9.62
N TYR A 195 9.99 1.83 -8.95
CA TYR A 195 8.72 2.45 -9.34
C TYR A 195 8.88 3.35 -10.56
N PRO A 196 7.81 3.53 -11.37
CA PRO A 196 7.84 4.43 -12.51
C PRO A 196 7.99 5.91 -12.10
N GLN A 197 8.26 6.78 -13.08
CA GLN A 197 8.36 8.22 -12.85
C GLN A 197 7.09 8.80 -12.20
N LYS A 198 5.92 8.43 -12.71
CA LYS A 198 4.64 8.81 -12.12
C LYS A 198 4.33 7.89 -10.95
N LEU A 199 4.29 8.45 -9.75
CA LEU A 199 4.09 7.72 -8.52
C LEU A 199 3.08 8.48 -7.63
N TYR A 200 2.42 7.75 -6.74
CA TYR A 200 1.45 8.33 -5.82
C TYR A 200 1.85 7.99 -4.37
N LEU A 201 1.72 8.99 -3.51
CA LEU A 201 1.80 8.83 -2.06
C LEU A 201 0.40 9.03 -1.48
N GLY A 202 0.07 8.31 -0.42
CA GLY A 202 -1.29 8.40 0.08
C GLY A 202 -1.50 7.94 1.50
N ILE A 203 -2.74 8.12 1.94
CA ILE A 203 -3.26 7.66 3.23
C ILE A 203 -4.44 6.72 3.02
N CYS A 204 -4.56 5.75 3.90
CA CYS A 204 -5.62 4.75 3.85
C CYS A 204 -5.97 4.29 5.27
N SER A 205 -7.26 4.12 5.55
CA SER A 205 -7.75 3.32 6.67
C SER A 205 -8.27 1.99 6.13
N GLN A 206 -8.12 0.89 6.88
CA GLN A 206 -8.60 -0.44 6.47
C GLN A 206 -9.28 -1.18 7.62
N ALA A 207 -10.26 -2.01 7.26
CA ALA A 207 -11.00 -2.91 8.15
C ALA A 207 -11.30 -4.22 7.41
N PRO A 208 -10.32 -5.13 7.25
CA PRO A 208 -10.41 -6.27 6.34
C PRO A 208 -11.46 -7.31 6.73
N ILE A 209 -11.65 -7.58 8.02
CA ILE A 209 -12.39 -8.75 8.49
C ILE A 209 -13.67 -8.35 9.22
N LYS A 210 -13.59 -7.46 10.21
CA LYS A 210 -14.72 -7.20 11.11
C LYS A 210 -14.77 -5.76 11.60
N GLY A 211 -15.99 -5.21 11.62
CA GLY A 211 -16.29 -3.86 12.06
C GLY A 211 -15.83 -2.78 11.08
N GLU A 212 -15.83 -1.54 11.53
CA GLU A 212 -15.22 -0.42 10.80
C GLU A 212 -13.96 0.03 11.53
N CYS A 213 -13.07 0.70 10.83
CA CYS A 213 -11.91 1.36 11.41
C CYS A 213 -11.96 2.86 11.11
N MET A 214 -12.14 3.68 12.13
CA MET A 214 -12.01 5.13 12.01
C MET A 214 -10.60 5.53 12.42
N SER A 215 -9.77 5.82 11.45
CA SER A 215 -8.40 6.27 11.68
C SER A 215 -8.29 7.79 11.73
N GLU A 216 -7.43 8.29 12.60
CA GLU A 216 -7.06 9.70 12.66
C GLU A 216 -5.64 9.86 12.07
N PHE A 217 -5.49 10.86 11.19
CA PHE A 217 -4.19 11.29 10.64
C PHE A 217 -3.97 12.75 11.02
N SER A 218 -2.74 13.07 11.39
CA SER A 218 -2.34 14.45 11.70
C SER A 218 -0.85 14.64 11.40
N GLU A 219 -0.41 15.88 11.39
CA GLU A 219 1.00 16.21 11.16
C GLU A 219 1.54 15.64 9.83
N LEU A 220 0.66 15.52 8.82
CA LEU A 220 1.06 15.09 7.48
C LEU A 220 2.03 16.10 6.87
N LYS A 221 3.15 15.61 6.36
CA LYS A 221 4.15 16.44 5.68
C LYS A 221 4.66 15.72 4.44
N LEU A 222 4.71 16.45 3.35
CA LEU A 222 5.34 16.03 2.10
C LEU A 222 6.42 17.04 1.73
N SER A 223 7.64 16.55 1.54
CA SER A 223 8.77 17.35 1.09
C SER A 223 9.45 16.74 -0.13
N THR A 224 10.20 17.57 -0.86
CA THR A 224 11.02 17.16 -2.01
C THR A 224 12.46 16.83 -1.63
N ASN A 225 12.72 16.52 -0.36
CA ASN A 225 14.00 16.09 0.16
C ASN A 225 13.89 14.66 0.68
N ASN A 226 14.96 13.89 0.58
CA ASN A 226 15.10 12.61 1.27
C ASN A 226 15.72 12.81 2.67
N VAL A 227 15.67 11.76 3.48
CA VAL A 227 16.43 11.67 4.74
C VAL A 227 17.95 11.68 4.45
N GLY A 228 18.74 12.24 5.34
CA GLY A 228 20.19 12.31 5.22
C GLY A 228 20.85 10.95 5.39
N ASP A 229 20.42 10.18 6.38
CA ASP A 229 20.88 8.83 6.66
C ASP A 229 19.71 7.83 6.56
N PHE A 230 19.75 6.95 5.56
CA PHE A 230 18.71 5.94 5.35
C PHE A 230 18.67 4.85 6.43
N ARG A 231 19.71 4.70 7.24
CA ARG A 231 19.71 3.73 8.35
C ARG A 231 19.10 4.32 9.62
N LEU A 232 19.29 5.62 9.82
CA LEU A 232 18.77 6.34 10.98
C LEU A 232 17.41 7.01 10.70
N GLY A 233 17.14 7.37 9.44
CA GLY A 233 15.87 8.02 9.05
C GLY A 233 15.81 9.52 9.37
N ASP A 234 16.94 10.18 9.56
CA ASP A 234 17.10 11.61 9.91
C ASP A 234 17.82 12.43 8.83
#